data_515d83adec1d695cc93786194f6e4d16
#
_entry.id   515d83adec1d695cc93786194f6e4d16
#
_cell.length_a   1.000
_cell.length_b   1.000
_cell.length_c   1.000
_cell.angle_alpha   90.00
_cell.angle_beta   90.00
_cell.angle_gamma   90.00
#
_symmetry.space_group_name_H-M   'P 1'
#
loop_
_entity.id
_entity.type
_entity.pdbx_description
1 polymer ?
#
loop_
_entity_poly.entity_id
_entity_poly.type
_entity_poly.pdbx_seq_one_letter_code
_entity_poly.pdbx_strand_id
1 'polypeptide(L)'
;MALIGADLCVGPSMTVALPRATLIRPSGAPSPWEGKAFFINQERSADMRAVVTRVSSAAVAIEGRTVGAIDRGFLVLLGVGPEDTEAICDKLAEKICNLRVFEDENGKMNRDLSQVGGSLLVASQFTLYADTSSRRPGFSKAAKPDLAIPMYERFMDQCRAKGFIVEHGEFGADMQVSSVNDGPVTILFDL
;
A
#
# COMPACT_ATOMS: atom_id res chain seq x y z
N MET A 1 -38.83 -25.35 -46.17
CA MET A 1 -39.75 -24.31 -46.66
C MET A 1 -39.56 -23.06 -45.85
N ALA A 2 -39.15 -21.98 -46.51
CA ALA A 2 -39.05 -20.59 -46.11
C ALA A 2 -38.10 -20.18 -44.96
N LEU A 3 -36.95 -19.74 -45.42
CA LEU A 3 -36.02 -18.77 -44.76
C LEU A 3 -36.70 -17.40 -44.67
N ILE A 4 -36.60 -16.73 -43.53
CA ILE A 4 -36.74 -15.28 -43.48
C ILE A 4 -35.47 -14.74 -42.80
N GLY A 5 -34.66 -14.05 -43.61
CA GLY A 5 -33.54 -13.25 -43.14
C GLY A 5 -34.01 -11.99 -42.42
N ALA A 6 -33.30 -11.59 -41.38
CA ALA A 6 -33.38 -10.28 -40.78
C ALA A 6 -32.06 -9.56 -40.95
N ASP A 7 -32.06 -8.59 -41.87
CA ASP A 7 -30.99 -7.63 -42.06
C ASP A 7 -30.85 -6.75 -40.80
N LEU A 8 -29.71 -6.79 -40.13
CA LEU A 8 -29.34 -5.85 -39.11
C LEU A 8 -28.72 -4.62 -39.77
N CYS A 9 -29.52 -3.58 -39.83
CA CYS A 9 -29.13 -2.25 -40.26
C CYS A 9 -28.22 -1.64 -39.18
N VAL A 10 -26.93 -1.53 -39.48
CA VAL A 10 -25.94 -0.80 -38.64
C VAL A 10 -26.15 0.68 -38.89
N GLY A 11 -26.72 1.38 -37.91
CA GLY A 11 -26.85 2.83 -37.92
C GLY A 11 -25.53 3.51 -37.51
N PRO A 12 -25.28 4.76 -37.98
CA PRO A 12 -24.00 5.41 -37.76
C PRO A 12 -23.83 5.83 -36.29
N SER A 13 -22.62 5.54 -35.78
CA SER A 13 -22.10 5.97 -34.47
C SER A 13 -22.21 7.51 -34.32
N MET A 14 -23.13 7.97 -33.48
CA MET A 14 -23.17 9.35 -33.05
C MET A 14 -22.11 9.57 -31.95
N THR A 15 -20.97 10.12 -32.35
CA THR A 15 -19.99 10.68 -31.43
C THR A 15 -20.58 11.96 -30.85
N VAL A 16 -21.07 11.90 -29.62
CA VAL A 16 -21.49 13.09 -28.85
C VAL A 16 -20.25 13.78 -28.36
N ALA A 17 -19.86 14.86 -29.03
CA ALA A 17 -18.83 15.78 -28.55
C ALA A 17 -19.38 16.55 -27.35
N LEU A 18 -18.82 16.32 -26.16
CA LEU A 18 -19.09 17.15 -24.99
C LEU A 18 -18.60 18.58 -25.23
N PRO A 19 -19.37 19.63 -24.94
CA PRO A 19 -18.93 21.00 -25.11
C PRO A 19 -17.78 21.29 -24.15
N ARG A 20 -16.65 21.79 -24.70
CA ARG A 20 -15.56 22.37 -23.90
C ARG A 20 -16.15 23.54 -23.10
N ALA A 21 -16.19 23.40 -21.79
CA ALA A 21 -16.48 24.51 -20.90
C ALA A 21 -15.39 25.57 -21.05
N THR A 22 -15.69 26.65 -21.77
CA THR A 22 -14.85 27.83 -21.83
C THR A 22 -15.05 28.59 -20.53
N LEU A 23 -14.12 28.45 -19.59
CA LEU A 23 -14.06 29.31 -18.41
C LEU A 23 -13.74 30.74 -18.85
N ILE A 24 -14.76 31.61 -18.90
CA ILE A 24 -14.60 33.05 -19.08
C ILE A 24 -14.04 33.61 -17.78
N ARG A 25 -12.75 33.95 -17.75
CA ARG A 25 -12.11 34.65 -16.63
C ARG A 25 -12.45 36.15 -16.69
N PRO A 26 -12.80 36.79 -15.55
CA PRO A 26 -12.83 38.25 -15.48
C PRO A 26 -11.39 38.76 -15.66
N SER A 27 -11.24 39.73 -16.54
CA SER A 27 -9.96 40.40 -16.77
C SER A 27 -9.55 41.17 -15.50
N GLY A 28 -8.39 40.81 -14.90
CA GLY A 28 -7.78 41.57 -13.82
C GLY A 28 -7.53 40.86 -12.49
N ALA A 29 -7.95 39.63 -12.30
CA ALA A 29 -7.61 38.89 -11.09
C ALA A 29 -6.25 38.14 -11.28
N PRO A 30 -5.24 38.35 -10.40
CA PRO A 30 -4.01 37.57 -10.46
C PRO A 30 -4.32 36.10 -10.25
N SER A 31 -3.69 35.24 -11.06
CA SER A 31 -3.80 33.79 -10.91
C SER A 31 -3.22 33.38 -9.55
N PRO A 32 -3.95 32.56 -8.74
CA PRO A 32 -3.38 32.04 -7.51
C PRO A 32 -2.12 31.18 -7.74
N TRP A 33 -1.79 30.89 -8.99
CA TRP A 33 -0.69 30.02 -9.44
C TRP A 33 0.47 30.79 -10.11
N GLU A 34 0.36 32.11 -10.29
CA GLU A 34 1.47 32.93 -10.78
C GLU A 34 2.44 33.22 -9.64
N GLY A 35 3.56 32.52 -9.64
CA GLY A 35 4.69 32.77 -8.77
C GLY A 35 5.27 31.58 -8.02
N LYS A 36 4.67 30.39 -8.12
CA LYS A 36 5.32 29.17 -7.67
C LYS A 36 5.20 28.11 -8.77
N ALA A 37 6.22 28.06 -9.63
CA ALA A 37 6.51 26.80 -10.29
C ALA A 37 6.79 25.80 -9.16
N PHE A 38 5.77 25.08 -8.72
CA PHE A 38 5.96 23.85 -7.97
C PHE A 38 6.62 22.91 -8.99
N PHE A 39 7.93 22.97 -9.06
CA PHE A 39 8.69 21.82 -9.52
C PHE A 39 8.39 20.71 -8.52
N ILE A 40 7.39 19.89 -8.85
CA ILE A 40 7.31 18.55 -8.30
C ILE A 40 8.43 17.78 -9.00
N ASN A 41 9.67 18.18 -8.70
CA ASN A 41 10.83 17.35 -8.86
C ASN A 41 10.88 16.49 -7.59
N GLN A 42 9.92 15.63 -7.44
CA GLN A 42 10.06 14.48 -6.58
C GLN A 42 10.57 13.34 -7.48
N GLU A 43 11.85 13.39 -7.80
CA GLU A 43 12.65 12.19 -7.63
C GLU A 43 12.58 11.91 -6.12
N ARG A 44 11.51 11.24 -5.68
CA ARG A 44 11.48 10.64 -4.36
C ARG A 44 12.55 9.58 -4.43
N SER A 45 13.67 9.84 -3.74
CA SER A 45 14.59 8.80 -3.34
C SER A 45 13.73 7.65 -2.79
N ALA A 46 14.08 6.44 -3.13
CA ALA A 46 13.32 5.25 -2.80
C ALA A 46 13.22 5.12 -1.27
N ASP A 47 12.16 5.68 -0.73
CA ASP A 47 11.84 5.64 0.68
C ASP A 47 11.18 4.30 1.00
N MET A 48 11.36 3.78 2.22
CA MET A 48 10.80 2.50 2.67
C MET A 48 9.28 2.47 2.54
N ARG A 49 8.71 1.40 1.97
CA ARG A 49 7.30 1.29 1.67
C ARG A 49 6.62 0.22 2.51
N ALA A 50 5.41 0.51 2.96
CA ALA A 50 4.59 -0.49 3.59
C ALA A 50 3.12 -0.34 3.19
N VAL A 51 2.46 -1.46 2.94
CA VAL A 51 1.00 -1.54 2.88
C VAL A 51 0.52 -2.17 4.18
N VAL A 52 -0.22 -1.40 4.97
CA VAL A 52 -0.73 -1.80 6.28
C VAL A 52 -2.22 -1.98 6.18
N THR A 53 -2.69 -3.18 6.42
CA THR A 53 -4.12 -3.51 6.41
C THR A 53 -4.57 -3.90 7.81
N ARG A 54 -5.64 -3.25 8.30
CA ARG A 54 -6.32 -3.66 9.55
C ARG A 54 -7.05 -4.96 9.30
N VAL A 55 -6.78 -5.96 10.15
CA VAL A 55 -7.32 -7.30 10.01
C VAL A 55 -7.97 -7.78 11.30
N SER A 56 -9.01 -8.63 11.19
CA SER A 56 -9.53 -9.44 12.29
C SER A 56 -8.76 -10.75 12.44
N SER A 57 -8.11 -11.20 11.37
CA SER A 57 -7.14 -12.32 11.37
C SER A 57 -6.30 -12.28 10.10
N ALA A 58 -5.05 -12.73 10.20
CA ALA A 58 -4.19 -12.96 9.03
C ALA A 58 -3.21 -14.12 9.31
N ALA A 59 -2.81 -14.83 8.25
CA ALA A 59 -1.84 -15.89 8.33
C ALA A 59 -0.97 -15.97 7.08
N VAL A 60 0.26 -16.42 7.26
CA VAL A 60 1.20 -16.77 6.19
C VAL A 60 1.45 -18.26 6.22
N ALA A 61 1.31 -18.91 5.08
CA ALA A 61 1.65 -20.32 4.89
C ALA A 61 2.72 -20.47 3.81
N ILE A 62 3.63 -21.42 4.03
CA ILE A 62 4.69 -21.84 3.10
C ILE A 62 4.56 -23.36 2.94
N GLU A 63 4.48 -23.83 1.70
CA GLU A 63 4.30 -25.25 1.38
C GLU A 63 3.12 -25.90 2.18
N GLY A 64 2.03 -25.17 2.34
CA GLY A 64 0.83 -25.61 3.04
C GLY A 64 0.94 -25.62 4.57
N ARG A 65 2.07 -25.19 5.16
CA ARG A 65 2.22 -25.03 6.61
C ARG A 65 2.12 -23.56 7.00
N THR A 66 1.29 -23.26 7.99
CA THR A 66 1.25 -21.92 8.59
C THR A 66 2.54 -21.68 9.37
N VAL A 67 3.26 -20.61 9.00
CA VAL A 67 4.53 -20.18 9.61
C VAL A 67 4.35 -18.97 10.54
N GLY A 68 3.31 -18.16 10.33
CA GLY A 68 2.95 -17.04 11.18
C GLY A 68 1.46 -16.76 11.07
N ALA A 69 0.82 -16.43 12.19
CA ALA A 69 -0.61 -16.07 12.21
C ALA A 69 -0.90 -15.11 13.35
N ILE A 70 -1.84 -14.20 13.09
CA ILE A 70 -2.37 -13.26 14.09
C ILE A 70 -3.89 -13.25 14.06
N ASP A 71 -4.47 -12.91 15.19
CA ASP A 71 -5.86 -12.47 15.28
C ASP A 71 -5.94 -10.98 14.89
N ARG A 72 -6.66 -10.17 15.67
CA ARG A 72 -6.81 -8.73 15.44
C ARG A 72 -5.45 -8.02 15.37
N GLY A 73 -5.28 -7.19 14.37
CA GLY A 73 -4.07 -6.40 14.26
C GLY A 73 -3.82 -5.82 12.87
N PHE A 74 -2.54 -5.81 12.48
CA PHE A 74 -2.11 -5.34 11.17
C PHE A 74 -1.38 -6.44 10.39
N LEU A 75 -1.83 -6.67 9.15
CA LEU A 75 -1.01 -7.28 8.12
C LEU A 75 -0.16 -6.17 7.49
N VAL A 76 1.16 -6.32 7.54
CA VAL A 76 2.14 -5.36 7.01
C VAL A 76 2.90 -6.02 5.86
N LEU A 77 2.68 -5.54 4.63
CA LEU A 77 3.50 -5.89 3.48
C LEU A 77 4.63 -4.85 3.39
N LEU A 78 5.88 -5.27 3.64
CA LEU A 78 7.02 -4.38 3.80
C LEU A 78 7.98 -4.48 2.62
N GLY A 79 8.22 -3.38 1.94
CA GLY A 79 9.21 -3.23 0.88
C GLY A 79 10.37 -2.37 1.34
N VAL A 80 11.57 -2.73 0.91
CA VAL A 80 12.81 -2.00 1.19
C VAL A 80 13.39 -1.48 -0.10
N GLY A 81 13.73 -0.20 -0.14
CA GLY A 81 14.40 0.47 -1.23
C GLY A 81 15.93 0.44 -1.09
N PRO A 82 16.68 0.70 -2.16
CA PRO A 82 18.14 0.61 -2.16
C PRO A 82 18.85 1.71 -1.35
N GLU A 83 18.15 2.80 -1.04
CA GLU A 83 18.69 3.95 -0.29
C GLU A 83 18.11 4.05 1.12
N ASP A 84 17.33 3.05 1.55
CA ASP A 84 16.76 3.02 2.88
C ASP A 84 17.82 2.94 3.97
N THR A 85 17.55 3.66 5.05
CA THR A 85 18.43 3.73 6.21
C THR A 85 17.75 3.16 7.45
N GLU A 86 18.54 2.78 8.44
CA GLU A 86 18.02 2.35 9.74
C GLU A 86 17.07 3.39 10.38
N ALA A 87 17.38 4.68 10.22
CA ALA A 87 16.56 5.76 10.76
C ALA A 87 15.17 5.84 10.08
N ILE A 88 15.09 5.56 8.76
CA ILE A 88 13.84 5.49 8.02
C ILE A 88 13.02 4.27 8.50
N CYS A 89 13.68 3.13 8.67
CA CYS A 89 13.08 1.91 9.18
C CYS A 89 12.46 2.11 10.58
N ASP A 90 13.22 2.71 11.50
CA ASP A 90 12.76 2.99 12.87
C ASP A 90 11.56 3.94 12.88
N LYS A 91 11.62 4.99 12.05
CA LYS A 91 10.51 5.94 11.89
C LYS A 91 9.26 5.29 11.31
N LEU A 92 9.41 4.37 10.35
CA LEU A 92 8.29 3.62 9.78
C LEU A 92 7.65 2.70 10.84
N ALA A 93 8.46 1.96 11.60
CA ALA A 93 7.99 1.11 12.69
C ALA A 93 7.23 1.93 13.73
N GLU A 94 7.75 3.10 14.12
CA GLU A 94 7.09 4.01 15.06
C GLU A 94 5.73 4.47 14.54
N LYS A 95 5.65 4.92 13.29
CA LYS A 95 4.41 5.38 12.67
C LYS A 95 3.36 4.29 12.59
N ILE A 96 3.73 3.06 12.22
CA ILE A 96 2.80 1.94 12.10
C ILE A 96 2.30 1.51 13.47
N CYS A 97 3.18 1.40 14.47
CA CYS A 97 2.79 1.03 15.83
C CYS A 97 1.84 2.04 16.50
N ASN A 98 1.98 3.33 16.17
CA ASN A 98 1.16 4.42 16.72
C ASN A 98 -0.05 4.78 15.83
N LEU A 99 -0.32 4.00 14.79
CA LEU A 99 -1.40 4.27 13.85
C LEU A 99 -2.78 4.08 14.52
N ARG A 100 -3.60 5.14 14.51
CA ARG A 100 -4.89 5.18 15.22
C ARG A 100 -6.04 4.91 14.25
N VAL A 101 -6.29 3.65 13.95
CA VAL A 101 -7.31 3.20 12.99
C VAL A 101 -8.29 2.17 13.56
N PHE A 102 -8.24 1.90 14.85
CA PHE A 102 -9.25 1.08 15.52
C PHE A 102 -10.31 1.97 16.15
N GLU A 103 -11.54 1.48 16.17
CA GLU A 103 -12.68 2.24 16.66
C GLU A 103 -12.66 2.40 18.18
N ASP A 104 -13.05 3.58 18.63
CA ASP A 104 -13.35 3.88 20.05
C ASP A 104 -14.83 3.57 20.36
N GLU A 105 -15.27 3.91 21.57
CA GLU A 105 -16.63 3.70 22.06
C GLU A 105 -17.71 4.47 21.25
N ASN A 106 -17.28 5.47 20.49
CA ASN A 106 -18.13 6.29 19.64
C ASN A 106 -18.11 5.89 18.17
N GLY A 107 -17.43 4.76 17.83
CA GLY A 107 -17.28 4.29 16.47
C GLY A 107 -16.31 5.12 15.61
N LYS A 108 -15.44 5.94 16.24
CA LYS A 108 -14.43 6.73 15.53
C LYS A 108 -13.08 6.03 15.55
N MET A 109 -12.36 6.08 14.44
CA MET A 109 -10.96 5.61 14.35
C MET A 109 -10.08 6.48 15.25
N ASN A 110 -9.75 6.00 16.43
CA ASN A 110 -9.09 6.78 17.47
C ASN A 110 -8.11 5.96 18.33
N ARG A 111 -8.27 4.64 18.38
CA ARG A 111 -7.40 3.74 19.14
C ARG A 111 -6.27 3.23 18.27
N ASP A 112 -5.09 3.09 18.87
CA ASP A 112 -3.92 2.44 18.27
C ASP A 112 -3.90 0.93 18.53
N LEU A 113 -2.86 0.29 17.99
CA LEU A 113 -2.69 -1.16 18.08
C LEU A 113 -2.54 -1.65 19.53
N SER A 114 -1.86 -0.89 20.39
CA SER A 114 -1.62 -1.26 21.79
C SER A 114 -2.91 -1.24 22.61
N GLN A 115 -3.77 -0.25 22.36
CA GLN A 115 -5.04 -0.08 23.07
C GLN A 115 -6.06 -1.17 22.76
N VAL A 116 -5.89 -1.87 21.65
CA VAL A 116 -6.77 -2.99 21.26
C VAL A 116 -6.14 -4.37 21.49
N GLY A 117 -4.91 -4.41 22.04
CA GLY A 117 -4.18 -5.66 22.23
C GLY A 117 -3.84 -6.37 20.93
N GLY A 118 -3.64 -5.62 19.85
CA GLY A 118 -3.41 -6.17 18.52
C GLY A 118 -1.97 -6.59 18.28
N SER A 119 -1.78 -7.43 17.25
CA SER A 119 -0.50 -8.00 16.82
C SER A 119 -0.15 -7.55 15.40
N LEU A 120 1.11 -7.77 14.99
CA LEU A 120 1.56 -7.53 13.62
C LEU A 120 1.91 -8.86 12.93
N LEU A 121 1.51 -9.00 11.67
CA LEU A 121 2.00 -10.03 10.77
C LEU A 121 2.76 -9.34 9.64
N VAL A 122 4.06 -9.56 9.56
CA VAL A 122 4.94 -8.87 8.60
C VAL A 122 5.38 -9.83 7.51
N ALA A 123 5.14 -9.44 6.26
CA ALA A 123 5.62 -10.15 5.08
C ALA A 123 6.48 -9.23 4.22
N SER A 124 7.64 -9.72 3.77
CA SER A 124 8.49 -8.98 2.83
C SER A 124 7.83 -8.90 1.46
N GLN A 125 7.84 -7.70 0.85
CA GLN A 125 7.11 -7.41 -0.39
C GLN A 125 7.92 -6.49 -1.31
N PHE A 126 8.93 -7.01 -1.97
CA PHE A 126 9.77 -6.24 -2.92
C PHE A 126 8.99 -5.71 -4.12
N THR A 127 7.86 -6.34 -4.45
CA THR A 127 6.99 -5.92 -5.56
C THR A 127 6.31 -4.56 -5.33
N LEU A 128 6.41 -3.97 -4.14
CA LEU A 128 6.00 -2.58 -3.88
C LEU A 128 6.87 -1.57 -4.66
N TYR A 129 8.04 -2.00 -5.15
CA TYR A 129 8.93 -1.23 -6.02
C TYR A 129 8.81 -1.61 -7.50
N ALA A 130 7.68 -2.22 -7.88
CA ALA A 130 7.46 -2.60 -9.26
C ALA A 130 7.45 -1.37 -10.19
N ASP A 131 8.25 -1.45 -11.26
CA ASP A 131 8.13 -0.53 -12.39
C ASP A 131 7.08 -1.09 -13.36
N THR A 132 5.95 -0.41 -13.46
CA THR A 132 4.80 -0.81 -14.27
C THR A 132 4.70 -0.03 -15.59
N SER A 133 5.77 0.62 -16.02
CA SER A 133 5.83 1.34 -17.30
C SER A 133 5.60 0.43 -18.51
N SER A 134 5.83 -0.86 -18.36
CA SER A 134 5.50 -1.90 -19.33
C SER A 134 4.50 -2.91 -18.75
N ARG A 135 3.90 -3.76 -19.62
CA ARG A 135 2.97 -4.82 -19.17
C ARG A 135 3.67 -5.88 -18.30
N ARG A 136 4.96 -6.09 -18.49
CA ARG A 136 5.79 -6.94 -17.63
C ARG A 136 6.49 -6.04 -16.61
N PRO A 137 6.13 -6.09 -15.32
CA PRO A 137 6.73 -5.23 -14.32
C PRO A 137 8.22 -5.58 -14.13
N GLY A 138 9.03 -4.55 -13.91
CA GLY A 138 10.42 -4.66 -13.48
C GLY A 138 10.54 -4.47 -11.97
N PHE A 139 11.53 -5.09 -11.34
CA PHE A 139 11.73 -5.02 -9.87
C PHE A 139 13.12 -4.51 -9.48
N SER A 140 13.84 -3.90 -10.42
CA SER A 140 15.20 -3.39 -10.20
C SER A 140 15.29 -2.23 -9.19
N LYS A 141 14.15 -1.63 -8.85
CA LYS A 141 14.07 -0.53 -7.87
C LYS A 141 13.96 -1.00 -6.42
N ALA A 142 13.83 -2.30 -6.17
CA ALA A 142 13.87 -2.86 -4.82
C ALA A 142 15.30 -3.06 -4.34
N ALA A 143 15.52 -2.98 -3.02
CA ALA A 143 16.80 -3.32 -2.42
C ALA A 143 17.17 -4.79 -2.66
N LYS A 144 18.48 -5.04 -2.75
CA LYS A 144 19.01 -6.41 -2.79
C LYS A 144 18.90 -7.08 -1.41
N PRO A 145 18.92 -8.42 -1.35
CA PRO A 145 18.79 -9.16 -0.08
C PRO A 145 19.77 -8.72 1.01
N ASP A 146 21.01 -8.36 0.65
CA ASP A 146 22.05 -7.93 1.59
C ASP A 146 21.64 -6.71 2.43
N LEU A 147 20.81 -5.81 1.86
CA LEU A 147 20.25 -4.66 2.57
C LEU A 147 18.82 -4.97 3.07
N ALA A 148 18.02 -5.64 2.25
CA ALA A 148 16.60 -5.84 2.55
C ALA A 148 16.37 -6.74 3.77
N ILE A 149 17.16 -7.81 3.96
CA ILE A 149 17.01 -8.72 5.10
C ILE A 149 17.28 -8.01 6.43
N PRO A 150 18.43 -7.33 6.63
CA PRO A 150 18.68 -6.62 7.89
C PRO A 150 17.61 -5.55 8.20
N MET A 151 17.11 -4.83 7.18
CA MET A 151 16.07 -3.82 7.38
C MET A 151 14.73 -4.45 7.76
N TYR A 152 14.39 -5.59 7.14
CA TYR A 152 13.17 -6.34 7.47
C TYR A 152 13.21 -6.86 8.92
N GLU A 153 14.34 -7.44 9.34
CA GLU A 153 14.55 -7.91 10.70
C GLU A 153 14.51 -6.76 11.71
N ARG A 154 15.20 -5.65 11.40
CA ARG A 154 15.20 -4.44 12.23
C ARG A 154 13.81 -3.88 12.45
N PHE A 155 12.99 -3.81 11.39
CA PHE A 155 11.60 -3.35 11.50
C PHE A 155 10.82 -4.17 12.51
N MET A 156 10.93 -5.50 12.44
CA MET A 156 10.25 -6.39 13.38
C MET A 156 10.77 -6.23 14.80
N ASP A 157 12.09 -6.07 14.98
CA ASP A 157 12.69 -5.90 16.30
C ASP A 157 12.28 -4.56 16.92
N GLN A 158 12.17 -3.49 16.13
CA GLN A 158 11.64 -2.21 16.62
C GLN A 158 10.17 -2.33 17.07
N CYS A 159 9.35 -3.10 16.36
CA CYS A 159 7.98 -3.37 16.79
C CYS A 159 7.94 -4.22 18.07
N ARG A 160 8.78 -5.27 18.18
CA ARG A 160 8.90 -6.11 19.39
C ARG A 160 9.39 -5.31 20.59
N ALA A 161 10.37 -4.40 20.39
CA ALA A 161 10.90 -3.52 21.45
C ALA A 161 9.82 -2.58 22.03
N LYS A 162 8.77 -2.28 21.24
CA LYS A 162 7.60 -1.51 21.70
C LYS A 162 6.54 -2.39 22.42
N GLY A 163 6.79 -3.68 22.59
CA GLY A 163 5.93 -4.61 23.31
C GLY A 163 4.89 -5.34 22.44
N PHE A 164 4.96 -5.25 21.11
CA PHE A 164 4.02 -5.94 20.24
C PHE A 164 4.43 -7.37 19.94
N ILE A 165 3.45 -8.26 19.79
CA ILE A 165 3.63 -9.58 19.20
C ILE A 165 3.80 -9.38 17.70
N VAL A 166 4.90 -9.89 17.15
CA VAL A 166 5.23 -9.79 15.73
C VAL A 166 5.48 -11.17 15.16
N GLU A 167 4.50 -11.64 14.40
CA GLU A 167 4.58 -12.83 13.57
C GLU A 167 5.06 -12.43 12.16
N HIS A 168 5.65 -13.36 11.43
CA HIS A 168 6.21 -13.06 10.12
C HIS A 168 6.25 -14.28 9.20
N GLY A 169 6.41 -14.02 7.89
CA GLY A 169 6.80 -15.00 6.90
C GLY A 169 8.30 -15.21 6.80
N GLU A 170 8.75 -15.95 5.81
CA GLU A 170 10.17 -16.14 5.50
C GLU A 170 10.59 -15.28 4.32
N PHE A 171 11.71 -14.58 4.47
CA PHE A 171 12.22 -13.72 3.40
C PHE A 171 12.61 -14.55 2.17
N GLY A 172 12.07 -14.18 1.00
CA GLY A 172 12.36 -14.84 -0.28
C GLY A 172 11.61 -16.15 -0.52
N ALA A 173 10.81 -16.63 0.43
CA ALA A 173 9.96 -17.81 0.22
C ALA A 173 8.71 -17.48 -0.62
N ASP A 174 8.15 -18.49 -1.27
CA ASP A 174 6.82 -18.40 -1.87
C ASP A 174 5.76 -18.55 -0.76
N MET A 175 5.09 -17.44 -0.47
CA MET A 175 4.16 -17.31 0.65
C MET A 175 2.72 -17.20 0.17
N GLN A 176 1.83 -17.98 0.80
CA GLN A 176 0.40 -17.78 0.72
C GLN A 176 -0.06 -16.94 1.90
N VAL A 177 -0.46 -15.70 1.63
CA VAL A 177 -0.94 -14.77 2.65
C VAL A 177 -2.46 -14.74 2.62
N SER A 178 -3.10 -15.12 3.72
CA SER A 178 -4.54 -15.04 3.91
C SER A 178 -4.87 -13.98 4.95
N SER A 179 -5.97 -13.23 4.75
CA SER A 179 -6.41 -12.24 5.72
C SER A 179 -7.92 -12.00 5.64
N VAL A 180 -8.49 -11.64 6.78
CA VAL A 180 -9.85 -11.10 6.87
C VAL A 180 -9.71 -9.61 7.20
N ASN A 181 -9.91 -8.76 6.18
CA ASN A 181 -9.82 -7.31 6.33
C ASN A 181 -10.98 -6.79 7.18
N ASP A 182 -10.64 -5.97 8.14
CA ASP A 182 -11.59 -5.33 9.03
C ASP A 182 -11.82 -3.89 8.58
N GLY A 183 -13.03 -3.63 8.03
CA GLY A 183 -13.39 -2.29 7.60
C GLY A 183 -13.88 -2.14 6.16
N PRO A 184 -13.15 -2.34 5.06
CA PRO A 184 -11.69 -2.48 4.95
C PRO A 184 -10.94 -1.17 5.27
N VAL A 185 -9.81 -1.29 5.95
CA VAL A 185 -8.89 -0.17 6.24
C VAL A 185 -7.50 -0.57 5.80
N THR A 186 -7.00 0.09 4.75
CA THR A 186 -5.66 -0.15 4.19
C THR A 186 -4.95 1.19 3.99
N ILE A 187 -3.76 1.30 4.54
CA ILE A 187 -2.94 2.53 4.53
C ILE A 187 -1.62 2.24 3.82
N LEU A 188 -1.25 3.10 2.90
CA LEU A 188 0.04 3.07 2.24
C LEU A 188 1.01 4.03 2.95
N PHE A 189 2.17 3.52 3.32
CA PHE A 189 3.32 4.31 3.78
C PHE A 189 4.38 4.34 2.69
N ASP A 190 4.95 5.53 2.48
CA ASP A 190 6.02 5.83 1.54
C ASP A 190 6.89 6.91 2.22
N LEU A 191 8.01 6.52 2.85
CA LEU A 191 8.82 7.36 3.75
C LEU A 191 10.26 7.47 3.28
#